data_f6e417271c265fdfac7efd29f62f2bbd
#
_entry.id   f6e417271c265fdfac7efd29f62f2bbd
#
_cell.length_a   1.000
_cell.length_b   1.000
_cell.length_c   1.000
_cell.angle_alpha   90.00
_cell.angle_beta   90.00
_cell.angle_gamma   90.00
#
_symmetry.space_group_name_H-M   'P 1'
#
loop_
_entity.id
_entity.type
_entity.pdbx_description
1 polymer ?
#
loop_
_entity_poly.entity_id
_entity_poly.type
_entity_poly.pdbx_seq_one_letter_code
_entity_poly.pdbx_strand_id
1 'polypeptide(L)'
;MVVETTTLDIERGEPATSHVLAALAGGAHVITANKGPAAFGYRRLASASEKARRRFLFEGAVMDGVPIFNLARRTLPAVRILGFRGVVNSTTNFMITAMEQGQPFDAALAEMQARGIAEANASLDVDGWDAAAKAAALANVLLGARITPRQVERRGIDSTTGLQARQARAAGRRLKLVARGEWIGRRVRASVLPEELPSDDLLAGVDGQQNALILRTDLLEEIAIVQRGGSLTQTAYALLSDLIAIAEDVTGARARRRSPAGARGRRTL
;
A
#
# COMPACT_ATOMS: atom_id res chain seq x y z
N MET A 1 -19.66 12.29 7.52
CA MET A 1 -18.40 11.66 7.08
C MET A 1 -17.36 11.83 8.18
N VAL A 2 -16.52 10.81 8.40
CA VAL A 2 -15.40 10.84 9.36
C VAL A 2 -14.11 10.56 8.60
N VAL A 3 -13.08 11.33 8.87
CA VAL A 3 -11.70 11.12 8.40
C VAL A 3 -10.88 10.69 9.61
N GLU A 4 -10.33 9.49 9.56
CA GLU A 4 -9.54 8.88 10.60
C GLU A 4 -8.06 8.98 10.23
N THR A 5 -7.26 9.62 11.09
CA THR A 5 -5.82 9.87 10.88
C THR A 5 -5.02 9.71 12.17
N THR A 6 -5.45 8.81 13.05
CA THR A 6 -4.71 8.55 14.30
C THR A 6 -3.42 7.76 14.02
N THR A 7 -2.55 7.71 15.00
CA THR A 7 -1.27 6.99 14.92
C THR A 7 -1.49 5.49 14.72
N LEU A 8 -0.65 4.87 13.91
CA LEU A 8 -0.66 3.42 13.73
C LEU A 8 -0.23 2.71 15.00
N ASP A 9 -1.08 1.82 15.50
CA ASP A 9 -0.69 0.75 16.41
C ASP A 9 -0.43 -0.53 15.61
N ILE A 10 0.80 -0.97 15.61
CA ILE A 10 1.26 -2.14 14.86
C ILE A 10 0.88 -3.48 15.53
N GLU A 11 0.39 -3.45 16.75
CA GLU A 11 0.05 -4.66 17.49
C GLU A 11 -1.40 -5.09 17.31
N ARG A 12 -2.33 -4.12 17.26
CA ARG A 12 -3.78 -4.35 17.29
C ARG A 12 -4.54 -3.57 16.22
N GLY A 13 -3.92 -2.53 15.64
CA GLY A 13 -4.58 -1.60 14.70
C GLY A 13 -5.59 -0.69 15.38
N GLU A 14 -5.41 -0.44 16.69
CA GLU A 14 -6.27 0.44 17.51
C GLU A 14 -5.56 1.79 17.77
N PRO A 15 -6.28 2.86 18.05
CA PRO A 15 -7.75 2.97 18.15
C PRO A 15 -8.45 3.09 16.81
N ALA A 16 -7.73 3.14 15.69
CA ALA A 16 -8.28 3.40 14.36
C ALA A 16 -9.40 2.43 13.96
N THR A 17 -9.24 1.13 14.23
CA THR A 17 -10.29 0.13 13.93
C THR A 17 -11.58 0.41 14.69
N SER A 18 -11.49 0.75 15.98
CA SER A 18 -12.64 1.10 16.81
C SER A 18 -13.30 2.39 16.35
N HIS A 19 -12.51 3.41 15.96
CA HIS A 19 -13.03 4.65 15.40
C HIS A 19 -13.84 4.42 14.13
N VAL A 20 -13.29 3.62 13.20
CA VAL A 20 -13.99 3.25 11.96
C VAL A 20 -15.30 2.54 12.26
N LEU A 21 -15.32 1.56 13.18
CA LEU A 21 -16.53 0.84 13.55
C LEU A 21 -17.59 1.77 14.16
N ALA A 22 -17.18 2.63 15.10
CA ALA A 22 -18.09 3.59 15.73
C ALA A 22 -18.71 4.55 14.71
N ALA A 23 -17.89 5.07 13.79
CA ALA A 23 -18.36 5.96 12.74
C ALA A 23 -19.36 5.27 11.79
N LEU A 24 -19.07 4.04 11.37
CA LEU A 24 -19.97 3.24 10.52
C LEU A 24 -21.28 2.93 11.25
N ALA A 25 -21.24 2.57 12.54
CA ALA A 25 -22.42 2.33 13.36
C ALA A 25 -23.27 3.59 13.53
N GLY A 26 -22.63 4.75 13.62
CA GLY A 26 -23.28 6.07 13.62
C GLY A 26 -23.79 6.53 12.24
N GLY A 27 -23.71 5.70 11.20
CA GLY A 27 -24.21 6.00 9.86
C GLY A 27 -23.31 6.95 9.06
N ALA A 28 -22.05 7.13 9.42
CA ALA A 28 -21.11 7.95 8.68
C ALA A 28 -20.33 7.15 7.62
N HIS A 29 -19.98 7.79 6.50
CA HIS A 29 -18.94 7.32 5.62
C HIS A 29 -17.56 7.54 6.29
N VAL A 30 -16.62 6.64 6.07
CA VAL A 30 -15.29 6.71 6.70
C VAL A 30 -14.18 6.66 5.67
N ILE A 31 -13.18 7.51 5.88
CA ILE A 31 -11.93 7.55 5.12
C ILE A 31 -10.79 7.43 6.14
N THR A 32 -9.74 6.67 5.82
CA THR A 32 -8.54 6.60 6.66
C THR A 32 -7.26 6.51 5.83
N ALA A 33 -6.19 7.13 6.30
CA ALA A 33 -4.84 6.88 5.80
C ALA A 33 -4.08 5.86 6.68
N ASN A 34 -4.69 5.42 7.79
CA ASN A 34 -4.09 4.46 8.71
C ASN A 34 -4.22 3.04 8.14
N LYS A 35 -3.10 2.33 8.04
CA LYS A 35 -3.09 0.95 7.55
C LYS A 35 -3.66 -0.07 8.54
N GLY A 36 -3.74 0.29 9.84
CA GLY A 36 -4.25 -0.58 10.90
C GLY A 36 -5.62 -1.20 10.59
N PRO A 37 -6.65 -0.42 10.27
CA PRO A 37 -7.97 -0.93 9.91
C PRO A 37 -7.95 -1.97 8.78
N ALA A 38 -7.16 -1.74 7.72
CA ALA A 38 -7.04 -2.67 6.60
C ALA A 38 -6.19 -3.91 6.95
N ALA A 39 -5.14 -3.74 7.78
CA ALA A 39 -4.23 -4.82 8.15
C ALA A 39 -4.81 -5.76 9.23
N PHE A 40 -5.63 -5.25 10.16
CA PHE A 40 -6.12 -6.03 11.30
C PHE A 40 -7.61 -6.35 11.26
N GLY A 41 -8.43 -5.48 10.63
CA GLY A 41 -9.87 -5.54 10.73
C GLY A 41 -10.65 -5.52 9.42
N TYR A 42 -10.01 -5.56 8.26
CA TYR A 42 -10.61 -5.26 6.98
C TYR A 42 -11.97 -5.94 6.76
N ARG A 43 -12.05 -7.25 6.92
CA ARG A 43 -13.30 -7.99 6.67
C ARG A 43 -14.44 -7.56 7.59
N ARG A 44 -14.15 -7.34 8.88
CA ARG A 44 -15.15 -6.87 9.86
C ARG A 44 -15.62 -5.47 9.47
N LEU A 45 -14.71 -4.59 9.07
CA LEU A 45 -15.01 -3.22 8.67
C LEU A 45 -15.76 -3.15 7.34
N ALA A 46 -15.37 -3.96 6.35
CA ALA A 46 -16.07 -4.08 5.08
C ALA A 46 -17.52 -4.55 5.30
N SER A 47 -17.72 -5.60 6.11
CA SER A 47 -19.09 -6.08 6.46
C SER A 47 -19.89 -5.01 7.20
N ALA A 48 -19.29 -4.27 8.14
CA ALA A 48 -19.96 -3.17 8.84
C ALA A 48 -20.33 -2.03 7.86
N SER A 49 -19.44 -1.69 6.93
CA SER A 49 -19.66 -0.71 5.88
C SER A 49 -20.86 -1.10 4.98
N GLU A 50 -20.91 -2.36 4.54
CA GLU A 50 -22.02 -2.89 3.73
C GLU A 50 -23.36 -2.83 4.49
N LYS A 51 -23.40 -3.32 5.74
CA LYS A 51 -24.59 -3.31 6.59
C LYS A 51 -25.10 -1.88 6.83
N ALA A 52 -24.21 -0.94 7.11
CA ALA A 52 -24.54 0.46 7.30
C ALA A 52 -24.89 1.18 5.98
N ARG A 53 -24.67 0.58 4.81
CA ARG A 53 -24.73 1.22 3.49
C ARG A 53 -23.92 2.51 3.46
N ARG A 54 -22.70 2.45 4.03
CA ARG A 54 -21.73 3.53 4.07
C ARG A 54 -20.42 3.09 3.41
N ARG A 55 -19.62 4.03 2.95
CA ARG A 55 -18.31 3.76 2.37
C ARG A 55 -17.25 3.71 3.47
N PHE A 56 -16.35 2.76 3.35
CA PHE A 56 -15.10 2.70 4.08
C PHE A 56 -13.97 2.69 3.04
N LEU A 57 -13.22 3.78 2.94
CA LEU A 57 -12.16 4.01 1.97
C LEU A 57 -10.83 4.28 2.68
N PHE A 58 -9.73 3.87 2.07
CA PHE A 58 -8.41 3.86 2.71
C PHE A 58 -7.27 3.89 1.70
N GLU A 59 -7.40 4.66 0.62
CA GLU A 59 -6.38 4.72 -0.44
C GLU A 59 -5.02 5.13 0.09
N GLY A 60 -4.96 6.03 1.07
CA GLY A 60 -3.72 6.48 1.71
C GLY A 60 -3.04 5.46 2.62
N ALA A 61 -3.60 4.26 2.82
CA ALA A 61 -3.04 3.27 3.75
C ALA A 61 -1.77 2.58 3.24
N VAL A 62 -1.55 2.53 1.91
CA VAL A 62 -0.38 1.89 1.29
C VAL A 62 0.13 2.76 0.15
N MET A 63 1.44 3.05 0.13
CA MET A 63 2.10 3.87 -0.90
C MET A 63 1.48 5.26 -1.10
N ASP A 64 1.19 5.97 -0.01
CA ASP A 64 0.72 7.37 0.02
C ASP A 64 -0.49 7.64 -0.89
N GLY A 65 -0.32 8.45 -1.95
CA GLY A 65 -1.38 8.84 -2.88
C GLY A 65 -1.54 7.97 -4.11
N VAL A 66 -0.83 6.85 -4.18
CA VAL A 66 -0.91 5.94 -5.33
C VAL A 66 -2.24 5.16 -5.32
N PRO A 67 -3.01 5.16 -6.43
CA PRO A 67 -4.37 4.64 -6.45
C PRO A 67 -4.44 3.10 -6.56
N ILE A 68 -3.93 2.37 -5.59
CA ILE A 68 -3.87 0.89 -5.61
C ILE A 68 -5.27 0.27 -5.46
N PHE A 69 -5.99 0.66 -4.40
CA PHE A 69 -7.29 0.09 -4.10
C PHE A 69 -8.37 0.60 -5.05
N ASN A 70 -8.27 1.87 -5.47
CA ASN A 70 -9.16 2.43 -6.48
C ASN A 70 -8.91 1.82 -7.87
N LEU A 71 -7.64 1.54 -8.24
CA LEU A 71 -7.30 0.79 -9.45
C LEU A 71 -8.01 -0.57 -9.45
N ALA A 72 -7.79 -1.38 -8.42
CA ALA A 72 -8.36 -2.71 -8.32
C ALA A 72 -9.90 -2.69 -8.35
N ARG A 73 -10.52 -1.79 -7.58
CA ARG A 73 -11.97 -1.76 -7.39
C ARG A 73 -12.74 -1.10 -8.53
N ARG A 74 -12.15 -0.10 -9.21
CA ARG A 74 -12.88 0.78 -10.12
C ARG A 74 -12.49 0.66 -11.58
N THR A 75 -11.25 0.23 -11.86
CA THR A 75 -10.70 0.23 -13.21
C THR A 75 -10.35 -1.16 -13.73
N LEU A 76 -10.43 -2.19 -12.90
CA LEU A 76 -10.19 -3.58 -13.27
C LEU A 76 -11.47 -4.44 -13.11
N PRO A 77 -12.57 -4.14 -13.84
CA PRO A 77 -13.79 -4.92 -13.73
C PRO A 77 -13.55 -6.33 -14.24
N ALA A 78 -14.05 -7.33 -13.50
CA ALA A 78 -13.93 -8.76 -13.80
C ALA A 78 -12.50 -9.33 -13.75
N VAL A 79 -11.49 -8.56 -13.39
CA VAL A 79 -10.11 -9.02 -13.19
C VAL A 79 -9.93 -9.53 -11.78
N ARG A 80 -9.37 -10.74 -11.62
CA ARG A 80 -8.96 -11.26 -10.31
C ARG A 80 -7.48 -11.06 -10.09
N ILE A 81 -7.15 -10.48 -8.95
CA ILE A 81 -5.77 -10.37 -8.49
C ILE A 81 -5.39 -11.70 -7.85
N LEU A 82 -4.36 -12.36 -8.40
CA LEU A 82 -3.89 -13.67 -7.98
C LEU A 82 -2.74 -13.58 -6.96
N GLY A 83 -2.06 -12.45 -6.93
CA GLY A 83 -0.93 -12.20 -6.03
C GLY A 83 -0.36 -10.81 -6.25
N PHE A 84 0.58 -10.45 -5.40
CA PHE A 84 1.35 -9.22 -5.54
C PHE A 84 2.79 -9.42 -5.06
N ARG A 85 3.68 -8.58 -5.56
CA ARG A 85 5.04 -8.39 -5.03
C ARG A 85 5.41 -6.92 -5.14
N GLY A 86 6.23 -6.41 -4.22
CA GLY A 86 6.58 -4.99 -4.26
C GLY A 86 7.63 -4.57 -3.24
N VAL A 87 8.26 -3.45 -3.53
CA VAL A 87 9.08 -2.68 -2.59
C VAL A 87 8.18 -1.56 -2.07
N VAL A 88 7.72 -1.68 -0.82
CA VAL A 88 6.63 -0.84 -0.29
C VAL A 88 7.02 -0.01 0.94
N ASN A 89 8.31 0.01 1.29
CA ASN A 89 8.84 0.84 2.37
C ASN A 89 10.03 1.65 1.88
N SER A 90 9.86 2.97 1.81
CA SER A 90 10.86 3.90 1.26
C SER A 90 12.12 3.98 2.10
N THR A 91 11.99 3.88 3.44
CA THR A 91 13.12 3.95 4.37
C THR A 91 14.08 2.80 4.14
N THR A 92 13.60 1.56 4.18
CA THR A 92 14.44 0.38 3.99
C THR A 92 14.99 0.29 2.56
N ASN A 93 14.22 0.70 1.54
CA ASN A 93 14.73 0.70 0.16
C ASN A 93 15.86 1.72 -0.03
N PHE A 94 15.74 2.91 0.55
CA PHE A 94 16.81 3.89 0.56
C PHE A 94 18.05 3.34 1.27
N MET A 95 17.90 2.77 2.48
CA MET A 95 18.99 2.23 3.25
C MET A 95 19.72 1.11 2.50
N ILE A 96 18.99 0.16 1.90
CA ILE A 96 19.59 -0.92 1.08
C ILE A 96 20.37 -0.33 -0.10
N THR A 97 19.79 0.67 -0.79
CA THR A 97 20.45 1.35 -1.92
C THR A 97 21.75 2.04 -1.49
N ALA A 98 21.74 2.74 -0.37
CA ALA A 98 22.91 3.42 0.18
C ALA A 98 23.98 2.42 0.66
N MET A 99 23.57 1.36 1.35
CA MET A 99 24.48 0.31 1.81
C MET A 99 25.09 -0.51 0.66
N GLU A 100 24.37 -0.68 -0.44
CA GLU A 100 24.91 -1.27 -1.67
C GLU A 100 26.05 -0.42 -2.26
N GLN A 101 25.97 0.91 -2.09
CA GLN A 101 27.00 1.87 -2.50
C GLN A 101 28.15 2.00 -1.50
N GLY A 102 28.11 1.25 -0.40
CA GLY A 102 29.18 1.20 0.62
C GLY A 102 28.91 2.00 1.88
N GLN A 103 27.75 2.67 1.99
CA GLN A 103 27.41 3.40 3.22
C GLN A 103 27.15 2.41 4.37
N PRO A 104 27.67 2.65 5.59
CA PRO A 104 27.33 1.85 6.77
C PRO A 104 25.83 1.95 7.12
N PHE A 105 25.29 0.91 7.73
CA PHE A 105 23.88 0.85 8.17
C PHE A 105 23.48 2.05 9.02
N ASP A 106 24.26 2.37 10.06
CA ASP A 106 23.95 3.46 10.98
C ASP A 106 24.00 4.84 10.28
N ALA A 107 24.90 5.02 9.31
CA ALA A 107 24.99 6.25 8.54
C ALA A 107 23.79 6.39 7.58
N ALA A 108 23.35 5.30 6.93
CA ALA A 108 22.17 5.31 6.07
C ALA A 108 20.89 5.61 6.90
N LEU A 109 20.78 5.05 8.10
CA LEU A 109 19.67 5.32 9.02
C LEU A 109 19.68 6.78 9.48
N ALA A 110 20.84 7.29 9.93
CA ALA A 110 20.96 8.68 10.37
C ALA A 110 20.60 9.69 9.26
N GLU A 111 20.93 9.38 8.02
CA GLU A 111 20.55 10.20 6.86
C GLU A 111 19.02 10.23 6.69
N MET A 112 18.32 9.11 6.82
CA MET A 112 16.86 9.07 6.71
C MET A 112 16.18 9.83 7.86
N GLN A 113 16.75 9.76 9.06
CA GLN A 113 16.28 10.54 10.22
C GLN A 113 16.51 12.04 10.01
N ALA A 114 17.68 12.45 9.53
CA ALA A 114 17.99 13.84 9.23
C ALA A 114 17.08 14.45 8.14
N ARG A 115 16.62 13.64 7.21
CA ARG A 115 15.63 14.02 6.18
C ARG A 115 14.19 14.05 6.70
N GLY A 116 13.93 13.67 7.95
CA GLY A 116 12.61 13.59 8.56
C GLY A 116 11.70 12.51 7.96
N ILE A 117 12.29 11.49 7.32
CA ILE A 117 11.57 10.37 6.69
C ILE A 117 11.47 9.19 7.65
N ALA A 118 12.55 8.87 8.37
CA ALA A 118 12.53 7.90 9.45
C ALA A 118 12.35 8.62 10.80
N GLU A 119 11.50 8.04 11.65
CA GLU A 119 11.35 8.50 13.03
C GLU A 119 12.61 8.22 13.87
N ALA A 120 12.72 8.85 15.04
CA ALA A 120 13.83 8.60 15.98
C ALA A 120 13.92 7.11 16.34
N ASN A 121 12.77 6.42 16.49
CA ASN A 121 12.70 4.97 16.60
C ASN A 121 12.28 4.37 15.24
N ALA A 122 13.25 4.03 14.42
CA ALA A 122 13.02 3.43 13.10
C ALA A 122 12.80 1.90 13.13
N SER A 123 12.62 1.29 14.32
CA SER A 123 12.46 -0.17 14.44
C SER A 123 11.28 -0.70 13.63
N LEU A 124 10.19 0.06 13.50
CA LEU A 124 9.04 -0.34 12.68
C LEU A 124 9.40 -0.48 11.19
N ASP A 125 10.31 0.34 10.70
CA ASP A 125 10.78 0.26 9.32
C ASP A 125 11.85 -0.83 9.17
N VAL A 126 12.96 -0.73 9.92
CA VAL A 126 14.12 -1.62 9.72
C VAL A 126 13.82 -3.07 10.07
N ASP A 127 13.00 -3.33 11.09
CA ASP A 127 12.51 -4.67 11.40
C ASP A 127 11.45 -5.16 10.40
N GLY A 128 10.99 -4.30 9.47
CA GLY A 128 10.03 -4.63 8.42
C GLY A 128 8.56 -4.68 8.87
N TRP A 129 8.22 -4.13 10.05
CA TRP A 129 6.83 -4.13 10.54
C TRP A 129 5.91 -3.25 9.70
N ASP A 130 6.37 -2.06 9.25
CA ASP A 130 5.60 -1.21 8.35
C ASP A 130 5.27 -1.93 7.04
N ALA A 131 6.29 -2.56 6.42
CA ALA A 131 6.09 -3.35 5.22
C ALA A 131 5.18 -4.56 5.45
N ALA A 132 5.27 -5.23 6.62
CA ALA A 132 4.38 -6.34 6.97
C ALA A 132 2.92 -5.89 7.15
N ALA A 133 2.68 -4.71 7.74
CA ALA A 133 1.34 -4.13 7.86
C ALA A 133 0.76 -3.80 6.48
N LYS A 134 1.58 -3.25 5.57
CA LYS A 134 1.16 -3.00 4.18
C LYS A 134 0.88 -4.30 3.43
N ALA A 135 1.73 -5.32 3.58
CA ALA A 135 1.52 -6.64 2.99
C ALA A 135 0.23 -7.30 3.49
N ALA A 136 -0.05 -7.23 4.79
CA ALA A 136 -1.30 -7.74 5.37
C ALA A 136 -2.52 -6.98 4.83
N ALA A 137 -2.46 -5.65 4.76
CA ALA A 137 -3.54 -4.82 4.19
C ALA A 137 -3.79 -5.18 2.71
N LEU A 138 -2.75 -5.27 1.90
CA LEU A 138 -2.85 -5.68 0.48
C LEU A 138 -3.44 -7.09 0.35
N ALA A 139 -2.96 -8.06 1.14
CA ALA A 139 -3.48 -9.43 1.11
C ALA A 139 -4.95 -9.50 1.52
N ASN A 140 -5.34 -8.79 2.59
CA ASN A 140 -6.72 -8.77 3.06
C ASN A 140 -7.67 -8.15 2.04
N VAL A 141 -7.26 -7.03 1.42
CA VAL A 141 -8.11 -6.28 0.50
C VAL A 141 -8.13 -6.88 -0.89
N LEU A 142 -6.96 -7.23 -1.44
CA LEU A 142 -6.83 -7.64 -2.84
C LEU A 142 -7.02 -9.14 -3.04
N LEU A 143 -6.62 -9.95 -2.05
CA LEU A 143 -6.69 -11.41 -2.13
C LEU A 143 -7.79 -12.01 -1.23
N GLY A 144 -8.53 -11.19 -0.48
CA GLY A 144 -9.54 -11.66 0.45
C GLY A 144 -8.99 -12.47 1.64
N ALA A 145 -7.73 -12.27 2.00
CA ALA A 145 -7.10 -12.92 3.14
C ALA A 145 -7.72 -12.48 4.47
N ARG A 146 -7.34 -13.17 5.54
CA ARG A 146 -7.70 -12.85 6.92
C ARG A 146 -6.46 -12.97 7.80
N ILE A 147 -5.45 -12.20 7.48
CA ILE A 147 -4.18 -12.22 8.17
C ILE A 147 -3.92 -10.86 8.84
N THR A 148 -3.07 -10.91 9.86
CA THR A 148 -2.55 -9.72 10.54
C THR A 148 -1.05 -9.58 10.23
N PRO A 149 -0.42 -8.43 10.51
CA PRO A 149 1.02 -8.26 10.32
C PRO A 149 1.88 -9.31 11.05
N ARG A 150 1.41 -9.84 12.18
CA ARG A 150 2.10 -10.92 12.92
C ARG A 150 2.12 -12.27 12.19
N GLN A 151 1.23 -12.47 11.23
CA GLN A 151 1.13 -13.70 10.41
C GLN A 151 1.85 -13.55 9.06
N VAL A 152 2.43 -12.39 8.78
CA VAL A 152 3.32 -12.17 7.65
C VAL A 152 4.70 -12.72 8.03
N GLU A 153 5.24 -13.62 7.22
CA GLU A 153 6.62 -14.08 7.36
C GLU A 153 7.55 -12.89 7.13
N ARG A 154 8.29 -12.49 8.18
CA ARG A 154 9.01 -11.23 8.15
C ARG A 154 10.46 -11.37 8.58
N ARG A 155 11.35 -10.78 7.81
CA ARG A 155 12.72 -10.47 8.15
C ARG A 155 13.03 -9.07 7.65
N GLY A 156 13.43 -8.18 8.54
CA GLY A 156 13.85 -6.81 8.23
C GLY A 156 15.27 -6.75 7.65
N ILE A 157 15.88 -5.58 7.80
CA ILE A 157 17.27 -5.32 7.41
C ILE A 157 18.12 -5.03 8.66
N ASP A 158 19.42 -5.31 8.55
CA ASP A 158 20.40 -5.11 9.62
C ASP A 158 21.77 -4.71 9.07
N SER A 159 22.77 -4.62 9.93
CA SER A 159 24.14 -4.28 9.57
C SER A 159 24.78 -5.24 8.55
N THR A 160 24.31 -6.48 8.45
CA THR A 160 24.82 -7.47 7.49
C THR A 160 24.24 -7.31 6.09
N THR A 161 23.09 -6.63 5.99
CA THR A 161 22.37 -6.39 4.73
C THR A 161 23.23 -5.67 3.70
N GLY A 162 24.10 -4.74 4.13
CA GLY A 162 24.99 -4.03 3.23
C GLY A 162 26.02 -4.95 2.55
N LEU A 163 26.55 -5.93 3.25
CA LEU A 163 27.44 -6.93 2.64
C LEU A 163 26.67 -7.78 1.62
N GLN A 164 25.48 -8.25 1.97
CA GLN A 164 24.64 -9.04 1.07
C GLN A 164 24.25 -8.25 -0.18
N ALA A 165 23.92 -6.95 -0.05
CA ALA A 165 23.58 -6.09 -1.18
C ALA A 165 24.75 -5.92 -2.15
N ARG A 166 25.96 -5.71 -1.65
CA ARG A 166 27.17 -5.60 -2.48
C ARG A 166 27.53 -6.93 -3.16
N GLN A 167 27.39 -8.05 -2.46
CA GLN A 167 27.60 -9.39 -3.04
C GLN A 167 26.59 -9.67 -4.15
N ALA A 168 25.31 -9.40 -3.92
CA ALA A 168 24.27 -9.52 -4.94
C ALA A 168 24.59 -8.67 -6.18
N ARG A 169 25.02 -7.41 -5.98
CA ARG A 169 25.40 -6.52 -7.07
C ARG A 169 26.61 -7.04 -7.87
N ALA A 170 27.61 -7.56 -7.20
CA ALA A 170 28.77 -8.17 -7.86
C ALA A 170 28.38 -9.40 -8.68
N ALA A 171 27.31 -10.09 -8.32
CA ALA A 171 26.72 -11.22 -9.05
C ALA A 171 25.69 -10.80 -10.13
N GLY A 172 25.57 -9.50 -10.46
CA GLY A 172 24.59 -9.01 -11.43
C GLY A 172 23.14 -9.05 -10.93
N ARG A 173 22.94 -9.01 -9.62
CA ARG A 173 21.62 -9.04 -8.94
C ARG A 173 21.46 -7.81 -8.08
N ARG A 174 20.25 -7.59 -7.55
CA ARG A 174 19.98 -6.50 -6.61
C ARG A 174 19.23 -7.02 -5.39
N LEU A 175 19.70 -6.66 -4.21
CA LEU A 175 19.01 -6.98 -2.97
C LEU A 175 17.89 -5.95 -2.73
N LYS A 176 16.67 -6.43 -2.47
CA LYS A 176 15.51 -5.60 -2.10
C LYS A 176 14.74 -6.22 -0.95
N LEU A 177 14.11 -5.39 -0.10
CA LEU A 177 13.13 -5.88 0.86
C LEU A 177 11.79 -6.00 0.14
N VAL A 178 11.39 -7.22 -0.18
CA VAL A 178 10.21 -7.50 -1.01
C VAL A 178 9.05 -7.96 -0.17
N ALA A 179 7.93 -7.24 -0.28
CA ALA A 179 6.62 -7.68 0.21
C ALA A 179 5.95 -8.56 -0.86
N ARG A 180 5.44 -9.72 -0.46
CA ARG A 180 4.69 -10.65 -1.32
C ARG A 180 3.38 -11.06 -0.70
N GLY A 181 2.42 -11.39 -1.56
CA GLY A 181 1.20 -12.08 -1.16
C GLY A 181 0.67 -12.90 -2.30
N GLU A 182 0.33 -14.17 -2.04
CA GLU A 182 -0.19 -15.08 -3.07
C GLU A 182 -1.03 -16.19 -2.46
N TRP A 183 -1.86 -16.80 -3.30
CA TRP A 183 -2.58 -18.00 -2.94
C TRP A 183 -1.68 -19.24 -3.05
N ILE A 184 -1.58 -19.99 -1.93
CA ILE A 184 -0.97 -21.33 -1.90
C ILE A 184 -2.05 -22.32 -1.50
N GLY A 185 -2.53 -23.05 -2.49
CA GLY A 185 -3.71 -23.90 -2.32
C GLY A 185 -4.94 -23.07 -1.91
N ARG A 186 -5.43 -23.27 -0.69
CA ARG A 186 -6.64 -22.59 -0.16
C ARG A 186 -6.34 -21.46 0.84
N ARG A 187 -5.08 -21.09 1.00
CA ARG A 187 -4.65 -20.05 1.95
C ARG A 187 -3.81 -18.99 1.24
N VAL A 188 -3.90 -17.77 1.71
CA VAL A 188 -2.98 -16.71 1.29
C VAL A 188 -1.76 -16.75 2.21
N ARG A 189 -0.57 -16.79 1.60
CA ARG A 189 0.71 -16.55 2.27
C ARG A 189 1.16 -15.14 1.96
N ALA A 190 1.65 -14.43 2.96
CA ALA A 190 2.31 -13.15 2.78
C ALA A 190 3.67 -13.15 3.46
N SER A 191 4.63 -12.47 2.85
CA SER A 191 5.99 -12.34 3.37
C SER A 191 6.57 -10.94 3.12
N VAL A 192 7.56 -10.57 3.92
CA VAL A 192 8.42 -9.39 3.75
C VAL A 192 9.84 -9.85 4.05
N LEU A 193 10.61 -10.07 3.02
CA LEU A 193 11.95 -10.67 3.12
C LEU A 193 12.95 -9.92 2.22
N PRO A 194 14.22 -9.81 2.62
CA PRO A 194 15.29 -9.44 1.70
C PRO A 194 15.42 -10.53 0.62
N GLU A 195 15.33 -10.12 -0.64
CA GLU A 195 15.43 -10.99 -1.81
C GLU A 195 16.45 -10.46 -2.81
N GLU A 196 17.26 -11.37 -3.35
CA GLU A 196 18.13 -11.07 -4.46
C GLU A 196 17.37 -11.22 -5.78
N LEU A 197 17.17 -10.12 -6.48
CA LEU A 197 16.44 -10.06 -7.74
C LEU A 197 17.43 -10.00 -8.92
N PRO A 198 17.12 -10.65 -10.05
CA PRO A 198 17.84 -10.44 -11.31
C PRO A 198 17.84 -8.96 -11.71
N SER A 199 18.88 -8.48 -12.38
CA SER A 199 18.99 -7.06 -12.75
C SER A 199 17.93 -6.58 -13.74
N ASP A 200 17.31 -7.49 -14.49
CA ASP A 200 16.19 -7.24 -15.41
C ASP A 200 14.81 -7.28 -14.73
N ASP A 201 14.74 -7.65 -13.45
CA ASP A 201 13.49 -7.54 -12.67
C ASP A 201 13.14 -6.07 -12.44
N LEU A 202 11.89 -5.68 -12.69
CA LEU A 202 11.42 -4.32 -12.47
C LEU A 202 11.73 -3.81 -11.06
N LEU A 203 11.54 -4.63 -10.03
CA LEU A 203 11.79 -4.24 -8.64
C LEU A 203 13.29 -4.04 -8.35
N ALA A 204 14.17 -4.66 -9.11
CA ALA A 204 15.62 -4.45 -8.98
C ALA A 204 16.02 -3.00 -9.30
N GLY A 205 15.32 -2.35 -10.23
CA GLY A 205 15.53 -0.95 -10.61
C GLY A 205 14.86 0.09 -9.68
N VAL A 206 14.15 -0.33 -8.63
CA VAL A 206 13.48 0.58 -7.69
C VAL A 206 14.48 1.05 -6.64
N ASP A 207 15.04 2.23 -6.80
CA ASP A 207 16.14 2.76 -5.97
C ASP A 207 15.72 3.93 -5.07
N GLY A 208 16.51 4.15 -4.02
CA GLY A 208 16.31 5.27 -3.10
C GLY A 208 14.95 5.20 -2.40
N GLN A 209 14.20 6.30 -2.41
CA GLN A 209 12.90 6.38 -1.77
C GLN A 209 11.73 5.91 -2.65
N GLN A 210 12.02 5.32 -3.80
CA GLN A 210 10.98 4.82 -4.68
C GLN A 210 10.30 3.59 -4.08
N ASN A 211 9.02 3.41 -4.42
CA ASN A 211 8.26 2.21 -4.16
C ASN A 211 7.72 1.65 -5.47
N ALA A 212 7.47 0.35 -5.51
CA ALA A 212 6.77 -0.28 -6.61
C ALA A 212 5.94 -1.45 -6.12
N LEU A 213 4.80 -1.65 -6.76
CA LEU A 213 3.91 -2.77 -6.54
C LEU A 213 3.56 -3.40 -7.88
N ILE A 214 3.72 -4.70 -7.98
CA ILE A 214 3.34 -5.51 -9.13
C ILE A 214 2.16 -6.39 -8.69
N LEU A 215 1.06 -6.29 -9.42
CA LEU A 215 -0.14 -7.09 -9.25
C LEU A 215 -0.17 -8.18 -10.32
N ARG A 216 -0.18 -9.44 -9.93
CA ARG A 216 -0.39 -10.57 -10.83
C ARG A 216 -1.88 -10.84 -10.95
N THR A 217 -2.38 -10.90 -12.17
CA THR A 217 -3.80 -11.02 -12.47
C THR A 217 -4.09 -12.23 -13.37
N ASP A 218 -5.37 -12.58 -13.50
CA ASP A 218 -5.81 -13.69 -14.37
C ASP A 218 -5.99 -13.29 -15.85
N LEU A 219 -6.27 -12.01 -16.12
CA LEU A 219 -6.57 -11.55 -17.48
C LEU A 219 -5.52 -10.62 -18.08
N LEU A 220 -4.74 -9.91 -17.24
CA LEU A 220 -3.83 -8.88 -17.69
C LEU A 220 -2.37 -9.20 -17.32
N GLU A 221 -2.10 -10.46 -16.95
CA GLU A 221 -0.77 -10.90 -16.49
C GLU A 221 -0.27 -10.07 -15.31
N GLU A 222 0.74 -9.23 -15.49
CA GLU A 222 1.28 -8.35 -14.46
C GLU A 222 1.01 -6.87 -14.76
N ILE A 223 0.54 -6.16 -13.75
CA ILE A 223 0.39 -4.70 -13.75
C ILE A 223 1.37 -4.14 -12.74
N ALA A 224 2.26 -3.26 -13.17
CA ALA A 224 3.21 -2.59 -12.32
C ALA A 224 2.82 -1.14 -12.06
N ILE A 225 2.94 -0.72 -10.80
CA ILE A 225 2.73 0.66 -10.35
C ILE A 225 4.02 1.11 -9.68
N VAL A 226 4.63 2.18 -10.17
CA VAL A 226 5.87 2.73 -9.62
C VAL A 226 5.62 4.12 -9.07
N GLN A 227 5.96 4.31 -7.79
CA GLN A 227 5.96 5.59 -7.12
C GLN A 227 7.41 6.10 -7.03
N ARG A 228 7.71 7.23 -7.66
CA ARG A 228 9.08 7.78 -7.70
C ARG A 228 9.48 8.55 -6.45
N GLY A 229 8.54 8.90 -5.59
CA GLY A 229 8.75 9.54 -4.31
C GLY A 229 7.43 9.68 -3.56
N GLY A 230 7.48 9.59 -2.23
CA GLY A 230 6.35 9.78 -1.34
C GLY A 230 6.38 11.15 -0.65
N SER A 231 5.22 11.63 -0.17
CA SER A 231 5.13 12.84 0.63
C SER A 231 3.80 12.92 1.39
N LEU A 232 3.78 13.72 2.45
CA LEU A 232 2.54 14.03 3.18
C LEU A 232 1.46 14.64 2.27
N THR A 233 1.85 15.40 1.25
CA THR A 233 0.92 15.96 0.26
C THR A 233 0.24 14.85 -0.54
N GLN A 234 0.94 13.79 -0.90
CA GLN A 234 0.36 12.65 -1.60
C GLN A 234 -0.61 11.87 -0.70
N THR A 235 -0.27 11.67 0.58
CA THR A 235 -1.19 11.07 1.55
C THR A 235 -2.44 11.93 1.74
N ALA A 236 -2.30 13.25 1.86
CA ALA A 236 -3.44 14.16 1.92
C ALA A 236 -4.30 14.11 0.64
N TYR A 237 -3.65 13.99 -0.53
CA TYR A 237 -4.36 13.80 -1.80
C TYR A 237 -5.16 12.48 -1.83
N ALA A 238 -4.63 11.40 -1.27
CA ALA A 238 -5.38 10.14 -1.18
C ALA A 238 -6.67 10.28 -0.36
N LEU A 239 -6.59 10.97 0.79
CA LEU A 239 -7.78 11.29 1.60
C LEU A 239 -8.77 12.15 0.82
N LEU A 240 -8.31 13.18 0.10
CA LEU A 240 -9.14 14.03 -0.75
C LEU A 240 -9.76 13.23 -1.90
N SER A 241 -9.02 12.34 -2.54
CA SER A 241 -9.52 11.46 -3.60
C SER A 241 -10.66 10.56 -3.11
N ASP A 242 -10.48 9.97 -1.93
CA ASP A 242 -11.52 9.15 -1.29
C ASP A 242 -12.75 9.98 -0.89
N LEU A 243 -12.55 11.22 -0.43
CA LEU A 243 -13.62 12.16 -0.11
C LEU A 243 -14.45 12.50 -1.37
N ILE A 244 -13.77 12.87 -2.46
CA ILE A 244 -14.41 13.16 -3.75
C ILE A 244 -15.19 11.93 -4.24
N ALA A 245 -14.61 10.75 -4.11
CA ALA A 245 -15.24 9.49 -4.50
C ALA A 245 -16.55 9.23 -3.75
N ILE A 246 -16.59 9.52 -2.45
CA ILE A 246 -17.82 9.41 -1.65
C ILE A 246 -18.83 10.49 -2.06
N ALA A 247 -18.39 11.73 -2.25
CA ALA A 247 -19.25 12.83 -2.67
C ALA A 247 -19.91 12.55 -4.02
N GLU A 248 -19.17 12.05 -5.00
CA GLU A 248 -19.71 11.65 -6.30
C GLU A 248 -20.77 10.53 -6.19
N ASP A 249 -20.52 9.53 -5.34
CA ASP A 249 -21.45 8.44 -5.11
C ASP A 249 -22.76 8.94 -4.45
N VAL A 250 -22.65 9.84 -3.45
CA VAL A 250 -23.80 10.38 -2.72
C VAL A 250 -24.64 11.34 -3.58
N THR A 251 -23.99 12.17 -4.39
CA THR A 251 -24.68 13.19 -5.22
C THR A 251 -25.17 12.65 -6.57
N GLY A 252 -24.82 11.42 -6.93
CA GLY A 252 -25.10 10.86 -8.25
C GLY A 252 -24.34 11.57 -9.40
N ALA A 253 -23.33 12.38 -9.07
CA ALA A 253 -22.58 13.17 -10.05
C ALA A 253 -21.87 12.30 -11.10
N ARG A 254 -21.52 11.05 -10.75
CA ARG A 254 -20.97 10.06 -11.71
C ARG A 254 -21.93 9.71 -12.86
N ALA A 255 -23.22 9.62 -12.58
CA ALA A 255 -24.22 9.35 -13.61
C ALA A 255 -24.30 10.49 -14.61
N ARG A 256 -24.15 11.74 -14.14
CA ARG A 256 -24.20 12.94 -15.01
C ARG A 256 -22.95 13.11 -15.89
N ARG A 257 -21.76 12.72 -15.42
CA ARG A 257 -20.52 12.78 -16.22
C ARG A 257 -20.46 11.75 -17.34
N ARG A 258 -21.20 10.64 -17.23
CA ARG A 258 -21.30 9.58 -18.24
C ARG A 258 -22.35 9.81 -19.31
N SER A 259 -23.27 10.75 -19.13
CA SER A 259 -24.18 11.18 -20.20
C SER A 259 -23.40 12.12 -21.12
N PRO A 260 -23.17 11.77 -22.38
CA PRO A 260 -22.65 12.74 -23.35
C PRO A 260 -23.64 13.91 -23.39
N ALA A 261 -23.15 15.13 -23.16
CA ALA A 261 -23.93 16.33 -23.36
C ALA A 261 -24.64 16.24 -24.72
N GLY A 262 -25.97 16.31 -24.70
CA GLY A 262 -26.81 16.03 -25.84
C GLY A 262 -26.29 16.72 -27.11
N ALA A 263 -26.19 15.94 -28.14
CA ALA A 263 -26.13 16.43 -29.48
C ALA A 263 -27.34 17.34 -29.73
N ARG A 264 -27.17 18.64 -29.46
CA ARG A 264 -28.13 19.64 -29.92
C ARG A 264 -28.00 19.66 -31.45
N GLY A 265 -28.96 18.99 -32.10
CA GLY A 265 -29.13 19.05 -33.52
C GLY A 265 -29.16 20.50 -33.98
N ARG A 266 -28.17 20.92 -34.74
CA ARG A 266 -28.31 22.06 -35.63
C ARG A 266 -29.20 21.60 -36.77
N ARG A 267 -30.46 21.97 -36.71
CA ARG A 267 -31.29 22.11 -37.93
C ARG A 267 -30.74 23.30 -38.68
N THR A 268 -30.07 23.04 -39.77
CA THR A 268 -29.85 24.05 -40.82
C THR A 268 -31.04 24.02 -41.79
N LEU A 269 -31.60 25.17 -41.98
CA LEU A 269 -32.51 25.52 -43.09
C LEU A 269 -31.81 25.32 -44.42
#